data_c60ab6793b04ad7493b9c1be5d8dc523
#
_entry.id   c60ab6793b04ad7493b9c1be5d8dc523
#
_cell.length_a   1.000
_cell.length_b   1.000
_cell.length_c   1.000
_cell.angle_alpha   90.00
_cell.angle_beta   90.00
_cell.angle_gamma   90.00
#
_symmetry.space_group_name_H-M   'P 1'
#
loop_
_entity.id
_entity.type
_entity.pdbx_description
1 polymer ?
#
loop_
_entity_poly.entity_id
_entity_poly.type
_entity_poly.pdbx_seq_one_letter_code
_entity_poly.pdbx_strand_id
1 'polypeptide(L)'
;VEALEAIAASHRRHGHVQEVIVQNFLPKVGTAMHRADPCPADEYLEAIALARLVLPPEVHVQAPPNLSDDFAALLDAGIDDWGGVSPVTADHVNPERPWPAVDRLREVTEAAGHVLAPRLTVYPEYALDPGRWLDEGLRFPVLDHSDAEALGRDDQWYSGAGTAPPLLVPGVTTTSGPVSALLEGVRAGHEESNHSLSSTRS
;
A
#
# COMPACT_ATOMS: atom_id res chain seq x y z
N VAL A 1 -13.91 -3.92 19.74
CA VAL A 1 -14.66 -5.16 19.48
C VAL A 1 -15.86 -4.89 18.56
N GLU A 2 -16.85 -4.09 18.97
CA GLU A 2 -18.09 -3.84 18.22
C GLU A 2 -17.88 -3.46 16.74
N ALA A 3 -16.91 -2.60 16.44
CA ALA A 3 -16.60 -2.23 15.06
C ALA A 3 -16.10 -3.42 14.22
N LEU A 4 -15.23 -4.26 14.79
CA LEU A 4 -14.72 -5.46 14.13
C LEU A 4 -15.83 -6.49 13.90
N GLU A 5 -16.73 -6.66 14.87
CA GLU A 5 -17.91 -7.55 14.76
C GLU A 5 -18.86 -7.07 13.66
N ALA A 6 -19.07 -5.74 13.56
CA ALA A 6 -19.90 -5.15 12.50
C ALA A 6 -19.28 -5.36 11.12
N ILE A 7 -17.96 -5.16 10.98
CA ILE A 7 -17.22 -5.42 9.75
C ILE A 7 -17.30 -6.90 9.37
N ALA A 8 -17.04 -7.80 10.32
CA ALA A 8 -17.14 -9.24 10.12
C ALA A 8 -18.55 -9.68 9.71
N ALA A 9 -19.59 -9.12 10.33
CA ALA A 9 -20.99 -9.41 9.96
C ALA A 9 -21.31 -8.92 8.55
N SER A 10 -20.79 -7.76 8.15
CA SER A 10 -20.95 -7.21 6.79
C SER A 10 -20.22 -8.09 5.77
N HIS A 11 -18.99 -8.49 6.06
CA HIS A 11 -18.23 -9.38 5.18
C HIS A 11 -18.94 -10.73 5.00
N ARG A 12 -19.38 -11.38 6.10
CA ARG A 12 -20.12 -12.65 6.02
C ARG A 12 -21.39 -12.56 5.17
N ARG A 13 -22.02 -11.39 5.10
CA ARG A 13 -23.22 -11.16 4.28
C ARG A 13 -22.92 -10.91 2.82
N HIS A 14 -21.87 -10.16 2.53
CA HIS A 14 -21.62 -9.59 1.20
C HIS A 14 -20.32 -10.06 0.55
N GLY A 15 -19.36 -10.53 1.34
CA GLY A 15 -18.04 -10.98 0.87
C GLY A 15 -17.17 -9.87 0.29
N HIS A 16 -17.36 -8.60 0.72
CA HIS A 16 -16.80 -7.43 0.04
C HIS A 16 -15.68 -6.71 0.78
N VAL A 17 -15.33 -7.13 1.98
CA VAL A 17 -14.23 -6.52 2.74
C VAL A 17 -12.94 -7.24 2.38
N GLN A 18 -12.07 -6.59 1.65
CA GLN A 18 -10.75 -7.13 1.29
C GLN A 18 -9.80 -7.10 2.48
N GLU A 19 -9.75 -5.96 3.17
CA GLU A 19 -8.79 -5.72 4.23
C GLU A 19 -9.37 -4.86 5.34
N VAL A 20 -8.77 -4.95 6.50
CA VAL A 20 -8.94 -4.03 7.63
C VAL A 20 -7.58 -3.49 8.02
N ILE A 21 -7.41 -2.18 7.90
CA ILE A 21 -6.18 -1.49 8.28
C ILE A 21 -6.26 -1.12 9.76
N VAL A 22 -5.37 -1.68 10.56
CA VAL A 22 -5.17 -1.26 11.96
C VAL A 22 -4.01 -0.26 11.97
N GLN A 23 -4.35 1.01 12.13
CA GLN A 23 -3.36 2.09 12.09
C GLN A 23 -3.04 2.60 13.48
N ASN A 24 -1.76 2.70 13.81
CA ASN A 24 -1.30 3.28 15.06
C ASN A 24 -1.63 4.78 15.12
N PHE A 25 -2.13 5.22 16.28
CA PHE A 25 -2.39 6.65 16.50
C PHE A 25 -1.12 7.38 16.91
N LEU A 26 -0.75 8.37 16.10
CA LEU A 26 0.33 9.33 16.39
C LEU A 26 -0.23 10.75 16.42
N PRO A 27 -0.06 11.50 17.54
CA PRO A 27 -0.54 12.87 17.64
C PRO A 27 0.18 13.79 16.66
N LYS A 28 -0.57 14.67 15.96
CA LYS A 28 -0.02 15.59 14.95
C LYS A 28 -0.15 17.03 15.40
N VAL A 29 0.91 17.79 15.23
CA VAL A 29 0.90 19.25 15.45
C VAL A 29 -0.15 19.91 14.56
N GLY A 30 -0.93 20.81 15.10
CA GLY A 30 -1.99 21.51 14.36
C GLY A 30 -3.35 20.78 14.30
N THR A 31 -3.47 19.60 14.91
CA THR A 31 -4.73 18.86 15.02
C THR A 31 -5.37 19.04 16.40
N ALA A 32 -6.66 18.72 16.54
CA ALA A 32 -7.36 18.77 17.84
C ALA A 32 -6.71 17.84 18.89
N MET A 33 -6.12 16.72 18.44
CA MET A 33 -5.51 15.72 19.31
C MET A 33 -3.98 15.86 19.45
N HIS A 34 -3.41 17.00 19.11
CA HIS A 34 -1.94 17.22 19.14
C HIS A 34 -1.28 17.04 20.53
N ARG A 35 -2.08 17.03 21.60
CA ARG A 35 -1.62 16.82 23.00
C ARG A 35 -2.05 15.47 23.56
N ALA A 36 -2.72 14.63 22.79
CA ALA A 36 -3.05 13.29 23.25
C ALA A 36 -1.76 12.44 23.30
N ASP A 37 -1.75 11.48 24.21
CA ASP A 37 -0.67 10.49 24.23
C ASP A 37 -0.74 9.61 22.97
N PRO A 38 0.40 9.17 22.41
CA PRO A 38 0.41 8.19 21.35
C PRO A 38 -0.17 6.85 21.86
N CYS A 39 -0.69 6.03 20.96
CA CYS A 39 -1.12 4.70 21.33
C CYS A 39 0.09 3.87 21.84
N PRO A 40 0.01 3.26 23.02
CA PRO A 40 1.04 2.33 23.49
C PRO A 40 1.24 1.16 22.51
N ALA A 41 2.47 0.69 22.39
CA ALA A 41 2.80 -0.36 21.44
C ALA A 41 2.07 -1.69 21.72
N ASP A 42 1.92 -2.04 22.99
CA ASP A 42 1.18 -3.22 23.45
C ASP A 42 -0.32 -3.14 23.11
N GLU A 43 -0.96 -2.00 23.37
CA GLU A 43 -2.37 -1.77 22.97
C GLU A 43 -2.56 -1.85 21.46
N TYR A 44 -1.59 -1.37 20.68
CA TYR A 44 -1.61 -1.46 19.23
C TYR A 44 -1.53 -2.92 18.74
N LEU A 45 -0.59 -3.71 19.29
CA LEU A 45 -0.45 -5.13 18.97
C LEU A 45 -1.67 -5.95 19.41
N GLU A 46 -2.24 -5.64 20.58
CA GLU A 46 -3.49 -6.25 21.05
C GLU A 46 -4.65 -5.96 20.10
N ALA A 47 -4.74 -4.73 19.57
CA ALA A 47 -5.79 -4.37 18.59
C ALA A 47 -5.64 -5.15 17.28
N ILE A 48 -4.41 -5.39 16.81
CA ILE A 48 -4.13 -6.22 15.63
C ILE A 48 -4.54 -7.68 15.89
N ALA A 49 -4.08 -8.24 17.01
CA ALA A 49 -4.42 -9.62 17.40
C ALA A 49 -5.94 -9.82 17.54
N LEU A 50 -6.61 -8.84 18.12
CA LEU A 50 -8.06 -8.85 18.23
C LEU A 50 -8.74 -8.78 16.86
N ALA A 51 -8.23 -7.96 15.94
CA ALA A 51 -8.74 -7.92 14.58
C ALA A 51 -8.61 -9.29 13.91
N ARG A 52 -7.44 -9.94 14.01
CA ARG A 52 -7.21 -11.27 13.44
C ARG A 52 -8.15 -12.34 14.02
N LEU A 53 -8.48 -12.27 15.30
CA LEU A 53 -9.35 -13.23 15.97
C LEU A 53 -10.84 -13.03 15.66
N VAL A 54 -11.28 -11.80 15.43
CA VAL A 54 -12.70 -11.46 15.22
C VAL A 54 -13.09 -11.49 13.75
N LEU A 55 -12.19 -11.08 12.87
CA LEU A 55 -12.46 -11.04 11.43
C LEU A 55 -12.45 -12.45 10.84
N PRO A 56 -13.26 -12.71 9.79
CA PRO A 56 -13.14 -13.92 9.00
C PRO A 56 -11.72 -14.09 8.43
N PRO A 57 -11.23 -15.32 8.27
CA PRO A 57 -9.86 -15.59 7.82
C PRO A 57 -9.57 -15.05 6.41
N GLU A 58 -10.60 -14.84 5.61
CA GLU A 58 -10.51 -14.27 4.25
C GLU A 58 -10.30 -12.75 4.25
N VAL A 59 -10.52 -12.08 5.40
CA VAL A 59 -10.29 -10.64 5.52
C VAL A 59 -8.86 -10.39 5.96
N HIS A 60 -8.08 -9.71 5.14
CA HIS A 60 -6.70 -9.39 5.45
C HIS A 60 -6.59 -8.32 6.55
N VAL A 61 -5.61 -8.48 7.43
CA VAL A 61 -5.28 -7.50 8.47
C VAL A 61 -4.00 -6.81 8.10
N GLN A 62 -4.09 -5.51 7.84
CA GLN A 62 -2.98 -4.68 7.41
C GLN A 62 -2.53 -3.75 8.52
N ALA A 63 -1.21 -3.59 8.68
CA ALA A 63 -0.62 -2.54 9.50
C ALA A 63 0.49 -1.80 8.74
N PRO A 64 0.42 -0.44 8.64
CA PRO A 64 1.46 0.34 7.98
C PRO A 64 2.80 0.22 8.72
N PRO A 65 3.89 -0.25 8.07
CA PRO A 65 5.15 -0.53 8.74
C PRO A 65 5.89 0.73 9.19
N ASN A 66 5.70 1.87 8.52
CA ASN A 66 6.33 3.13 8.92
C ASN A 66 5.82 3.70 10.25
N LEU A 67 4.72 3.18 10.77
CA LEU A 67 4.15 3.60 12.06
C LEU A 67 4.56 2.68 13.23
N SER A 68 5.43 1.70 13.01
CA SER A 68 5.98 0.81 14.03
C SER A 68 7.50 0.76 13.90
N ASP A 69 8.15 0.55 15.03
CA ASP A 69 9.60 0.32 15.09
C ASP A 69 9.94 -1.18 15.15
N ASP A 70 8.95 -2.04 15.44
CA ASP A 70 9.08 -3.50 15.51
C ASP A 70 8.16 -4.20 14.51
N PHE A 71 8.73 -4.55 13.36
CA PHE A 71 8.00 -5.23 12.29
C PHE A 71 7.69 -6.69 12.62
N ALA A 72 8.58 -7.36 13.36
CA ALA A 72 8.37 -8.76 13.73
C ALA A 72 7.15 -8.89 14.67
N ALA A 73 7.02 -7.98 15.63
CA ALA A 73 5.87 -7.96 16.52
C ALA A 73 4.53 -7.75 15.79
N LEU A 74 4.51 -7.00 14.67
CA LEU A 74 3.31 -6.84 13.86
C LEU A 74 2.89 -8.17 13.20
N LEU A 75 3.86 -8.94 12.67
CA LEU A 75 3.60 -10.27 12.10
C LEU A 75 3.12 -11.25 13.18
N ASP A 76 3.79 -11.26 14.33
CA ASP A 76 3.41 -12.10 15.47
C ASP A 76 2.00 -11.76 16.00
N ALA A 77 1.59 -10.49 15.90
CA ALA A 77 0.25 -10.05 16.26
C ALA A 77 -0.81 -10.46 15.22
N GLY A 78 -0.42 -10.89 14.03
CA GLY A 78 -1.30 -11.52 13.05
C GLY A 78 -1.65 -10.69 11.82
N ILE A 79 -0.83 -9.72 11.45
CA ILE A 79 -0.96 -9.10 10.12
C ILE A 79 -0.55 -10.09 9.04
N ASP A 80 -1.15 -9.96 7.89
CA ASP A 80 -0.81 -10.69 6.66
C ASP A 80 -0.59 -9.74 5.47
N ASP A 81 -0.60 -8.42 5.72
CA ASP A 81 -0.36 -7.41 4.69
C ASP A 81 0.36 -6.17 5.27
N TRP A 82 1.37 -5.70 4.57
CA TRP A 82 2.10 -4.47 4.92
C TRP A 82 1.47 -3.21 4.35
N GLY A 83 0.50 -3.35 3.47
CA GLY A 83 -0.17 -2.25 2.79
C GLY A 83 0.62 -1.65 1.65
N GLY A 84 0.22 -0.44 1.29
CA GLY A 84 0.83 0.31 0.20
C GLY A 84 2.14 0.96 0.60
N VAL A 85 3.24 0.22 0.60
CA VAL A 85 4.58 0.75 0.84
C VAL A 85 5.13 1.38 -0.42
N SER A 86 5.46 2.68 -0.38
CA SER A 86 6.05 3.36 -1.54
C SER A 86 7.57 3.44 -1.43
N PRO A 87 8.31 2.80 -2.35
CA PRO A 87 9.76 2.90 -2.38
C PRO A 87 10.28 4.23 -2.96
N VAL A 88 9.42 5.06 -3.54
CA VAL A 88 9.83 6.28 -4.28
C VAL A 88 9.23 7.57 -3.73
N THR A 89 8.15 7.49 -2.96
CA THR A 89 7.49 8.68 -2.40
C THR A 89 7.47 8.61 -0.88
N ALA A 90 7.61 9.77 -0.23
CA ALA A 90 7.43 9.85 1.22
C ALA A 90 5.94 9.72 1.57
N ASP A 91 5.65 9.29 2.80
CA ASP A 91 4.30 9.34 3.33
C ASP A 91 3.91 10.81 3.58
N HIS A 92 2.92 11.31 2.82
CA HIS A 92 2.44 12.67 2.96
C HIS A 92 1.60 12.90 4.23
N VAL A 93 1.09 11.83 4.83
CA VAL A 93 0.33 11.89 6.09
C VAL A 93 1.28 11.87 7.28
N ASN A 94 2.35 11.07 7.22
CA ASN A 94 3.36 10.91 8.26
C ASN A 94 4.76 11.19 7.71
N PRO A 95 5.06 12.42 7.29
CA PRO A 95 6.32 12.75 6.62
C PRO A 95 7.55 12.55 7.52
N GLU A 96 7.34 12.53 8.84
CA GLU A 96 8.38 12.25 9.84
C GLU A 96 8.65 10.73 10.02
N ARG A 97 7.85 9.87 9.40
CA ARG A 97 7.95 8.42 9.44
C ARG A 97 8.16 7.88 8.03
N PRO A 98 9.41 7.70 7.58
CA PRO A 98 9.71 7.18 6.25
C PRO A 98 9.28 5.73 6.11
N TRP A 99 8.91 5.35 4.88
CA TRP A 99 8.70 3.94 4.56
C TRP A 99 10.01 3.16 4.73
N PRO A 100 9.96 1.94 5.28
CA PRO A 100 11.12 1.07 5.29
C PRO A 100 11.47 0.63 3.87
N ALA A 101 12.73 0.24 3.66
CA ALA A 101 13.13 -0.41 2.44
C ALA A 101 12.38 -1.74 2.27
N VAL A 102 11.93 -2.06 1.06
CA VAL A 102 11.19 -3.29 0.77
C VAL A 102 12.02 -4.54 1.12
N ASP A 103 13.33 -4.51 0.88
CA ASP A 103 14.23 -5.62 1.24
C ASP A 103 14.24 -5.86 2.75
N ARG A 104 14.15 -4.81 3.56
CA ARG A 104 14.04 -4.97 5.02
C ARG A 104 12.74 -5.63 5.43
N LEU A 105 11.63 -5.29 4.80
CA LEU A 105 10.35 -5.97 5.04
C LEU A 105 10.42 -7.44 4.62
N ARG A 106 11.07 -7.72 3.49
CA ARG A 106 11.30 -9.09 3.01
C ARG A 106 12.08 -9.92 4.03
N GLU A 107 13.21 -9.42 4.50
CA GLU A 107 14.03 -10.09 5.50
C GLU A 107 13.24 -10.46 6.76
N VAL A 108 12.45 -9.53 7.29
CA VAL A 108 11.66 -9.76 8.51
C VAL A 108 10.51 -10.74 8.23
N THR A 109 9.84 -10.62 7.08
CA THR A 109 8.75 -11.51 6.68
C THR A 109 9.26 -12.96 6.51
N GLU A 110 10.40 -13.14 5.84
CA GLU A 110 11.02 -14.44 5.64
C GLU A 110 11.56 -15.04 6.96
N ALA A 111 12.12 -14.21 7.85
CA ALA A 111 12.55 -14.65 9.17
C ALA A 111 11.38 -15.14 10.03
N ALA A 112 10.18 -14.61 9.83
CA ALA A 112 8.94 -15.08 10.47
C ALA A 112 8.33 -16.33 9.78
N GLY A 113 8.96 -16.86 8.72
CA GLY A 113 8.51 -18.05 8.00
C GLY A 113 7.46 -17.78 6.92
N HIS A 114 7.28 -16.53 6.51
CA HIS A 114 6.36 -16.10 5.46
C HIS A 114 7.10 -15.68 4.20
N VAL A 115 6.37 -15.43 3.12
CA VAL A 115 6.91 -14.91 1.85
C VAL A 115 6.34 -13.53 1.60
N LEU A 116 7.22 -12.54 1.34
CA LEU A 116 6.77 -11.23 0.88
C LEU A 116 6.52 -11.28 -0.63
N ALA A 117 5.25 -11.20 -1.02
CA ALA A 117 4.82 -11.14 -2.41
C ALA A 117 4.20 -9.77 -2.72
N PRO A 118 4.47 -9.19 -3.91
CA PRO A 118 3.77 -8.01 -4.35
C PRO A 118 2.31 -8.35 -4.67
N ARG A 119 1.39 -7.43 -4.41
CA ARG A 119 0.00 -7.55 -4.84
C ARG A 119 -0.49 -6.30 -5.55
N LEU A 120 -1.55 -6.43 -6.28
CA LEU A 120 -2.31 -5.28 -6.78
C LEU A 120 -3.16 -4.68 -5.65
N THR A 121 -3.76 -3.51 -5.91
CA THR A 121 -4.72 -2.89 -4.98
C THR A 121 -5.94 -3.79 -4.73
N VAL A 122 -6.36 -4.53 -5.76
CA VAL A 122 -7.36 -5.60 -5.61
C VAL A 122 -6.66 -6.87 -5.14
N TYR A 123 -7.22 -7.51 -4.12
CA TYR A 123 -6.68 -8.78 -3.61
C TYR A 123 -6.97 -9.95 -4.55
N PRO A 124 -6.14 -11.01 -4.51
CA PRO A 124 -6.25 -12.17 -5.39
C PRO A 124 -7.66 -12.78 -5.45
N GLU A 125 -8.34 -12.93 -4.32
CA GLU A 125 -9.66 -13.56 -4.23
C GLU A 125 -10.72 -12.78 -5.03
N TYR A 126 -10.55 -11.45 -5.14
CA TYR A 126 -11.43 -10.57 -5.90
C TYR A 126 -11.02 -10.49 -7.36
N ALA A 127 -9.72 -10.50 -7.64
CA ALA A 127 -9.19 -10.49 -9.00
C ALA A 127 -9.49 -11.80 -9.74
N LEU A 128 -9.54 -12.94 -9.03
CA LEU A 128 -9.88 -14.25 -9.59
C LEU A 128 -11.37 -14.42 -9.90
N ASP A 129 -12.25 -13.56 -9.36
CA ASP A 129 -13.67 -13.49 -9.75
C ASP A 129 -14.01 -12.13 -10.38
N PRO A 130 -13.43 -11.80 -11.55
CA PRO A 130 -13.54 -10.48 -12.17
C PRO A 130 -14.96 -10.18 -12.63
N GLY A 131 -15.78 -11.19 -12.86
CA GLY A 131 -17.17 -11.02 -13.26
C GLY A 131 -18.03 -10.38 -12.18
N ARG A 132 -17.69 -10.64 -10.92
CA ARG A 132 -18.41 -10.15 -9.75
C ARG A 132 -17.84 -8.84 -9.20
N TRP A 133 -16.50 -8.69 -9.21
CA TRP A 133 -15.83 -7.67 -8.43
C TRP A 133 -15.17 -6.56 -9.22
N LEU A 134 -14.91 -6.80 -10.51
CA LEU A 134 -14.21 -5.82 -11.34
C LEU A 134 -15.14 -5.19 -12.38
N ASP A 135 -15.06 -3.88 -12.49
CA ASP A 135 -15.60 -3.19 -13.66
C ASP A 135 -14.99 -3.76 -14.94
N GLU A 136 -15.79 -3.86 -16.00
CA GLU A 136 -15.36 -4.46 -17.27
C GLU A 136 -14.10 -3.79 -17.83
N GLY A 137 -14.00 -2.47 -17.69
CA GLY A 137 -12.84 -1.71 -18.14
C GLY A 137 -11.55 -1.97 -17.36
N LEU A 138 -11.65 -2.54 -16.13
CA LEU A 138 -10.50 -2.85 -15.27
C LEU A 138 -10.04 -4.30 -15.37
N ARG A 139 -10.84 -5.20 -15.95
CA ARG A 139 -10.52 -6.64 -16.01
C ARG A 139 -9.20 -6.92 -16.73
N PHE A 140 -9.03 -6.32 -17.91
CA PHE A 140 -7.81 -6.51 -18.69
C PHE A 140 -6.58 -5.87 -18.02
N PRO A 141 -6.61 -4.62 -17.55
CA PRO A 141 -5.51 -4.06 -16.76
C PRO A 141 -5.11 -4.90 -15.55
N VAL A 142 -6.07 -5.42 -14.77
CA VAL A 142 -5.77 -6.29 -13.63
C VAL A 142 -5.09 -7.58 -14.09
N LEU A 143 -5.62 -8.24 -15.12
CA LEU A 143 -5.04 -9.46 -15.68
C LEU A 143 -3.63 -9.23 -16.22
N ASP A 144 -3.39 -8.11 -16.89
CA ASP A 144 -2.07 -7.78 -17.48
C ASP A 144 -0.99 -7.53 -16.41
N HIS A 145 -1.39 -7.03 -15.23
CA HIS A 145 -0.48 -6.72 -14.13
C HIS A 145 -0.42 -7.79 -13.04
N SER A 146 -1.14 -8.90 -13.19
CA SER A 146 -1.14 -10.02 -12.25
C SER A 146 -0.48 -11.26 -12.82
N ASP A 147 0.03 -12.11 -11.93
CA ASP A 147 0.46 -13.47 -12.25
C ASP A 147 -0.71 -14.47 -12.24
N ALA A 148 -0.41 -15.77 -12.32
CA ALA A 148 -1.41 -16.82 -12.33
C ALA A 148 -2.18 -16.97 -11.01
N GLU A 149 -1.64 -16.47 -9.91
CA GLU A 149 -2.23 -16.45 -8.57
C GLU A 149 -2.93 -15.13 -8.26
N ALA A 150 -3.02 -14.23 -9.25
CA ALA A 150 -3.54 -12.88 -9.16
C ALA A 150 -2.75 -11.96 -8.20
N LEU A 151 -1.52 -12.33 -7.86
CA LEU A 151 -0.56 -11.45 -7.21
C LEU A 151 0.04 -10.48 -8.22
N GLY A 152 0.66 -9.41 -7.75
CA GLY A 152 1.37 -8.48 -8.63
C GLY A 152 2.51 -9.18 -9.36
N ARG A 153 2.63 -8.98 -10.68
CA ARG A 153 3.74 -9.56 -11.45
C ARG A 153 5.05 -9.02 -10.91
N ASP A 154 6.00 -9.91 -10.68
CA ASP A 154 7.38 -9.57 -10.36
C ASP A 154 8.10 -9.19 -11.68
N ASP A 155 7.73 -8.04 -12.24
CA ASP A 155 8.53 -7.44 -13.30
C ASP A 155 9.88 -7.12 -12.69
N GLN A 156 10.95 -7.57 -13.30
CA GLN A 156 12.33 -7.56 -12.81
C GLN A 156 12.86 -6.21 -12.32
N TRP A 157 12.02 -5.18 -12.34
CA TRP A 157 12.34 -3.85 -11.88
C TRP A 157 11.25 -3.27 -11.01
N TYR A 158 11.59 -2.89 -9.79
CA TYR A 158 10.80 -1.99 -8.97
C TYR A 158 11.70 -0.92 -8.35
N SER A 159 11.21 0.31 -8.38
CA SER A 159 12.00 1.46 -7.97
C SER A 159 12.23 1.46 -6.46
N GLY A 160 13.50 1.60 -6.05
CA GLY A 160 13.86 1.82 -4.65
C GLY A 160 13.89 0.58 -3.75
N ALA A 161 13.97 -0.63 -4.30
CA ALA A 161 13.94 -1.88 -3.53
C ALA A 161 14.92 -1.91 -2.35
N GLY A 162 16.16 -1.62 -2.50
CA GLY A 162 17.17 -1.61 -1.43
C GLY A 162 17.31 -0.27 -0.70
N THR A 163 16.44 0.70 -0.96
CA THR A 163 16.60 2.07 -0.49
C THR A 163 15.31 2.59 0.14
N ALA A 164 15.39 3.08 1.37
CA ALA A 164 14.26 3.76 1.98
C ALA A 164 13.93 5.06 1.21
N PRO A 165 12.64 5.41 1.05
CA PRO A 165 12.26 6.66 0.38
C PRO A 165 12.75 7.87 1.17
N PRO A 166 12.97 9.01 0.49
CA PRO A 166 13.46 10.22 1.13
C PRO A 166 12.46 10.78 2.13
N LEU A 167 12.98 11.34 3.22
CA LEU A 167 12.19 12.15 4.15
C LEU A 167 11.72 13.43 3.46
N LEU A 168 10.45 13.77 3.61
CA LEU A 168 9.97 15.11 3.30
C LEU A 168 10.46 16.08 4.39
N VAL A 169 11.46 16.88 4.07
CA VAL A 169 11.90 17.97 4.94
C VAL A 169 11.07 19.21 4.59
N PRO A 170 10.25 19.75 5.52
CA PRO A 170 9.48 20.96 5.25
C PRO A 170 10.40 22.11 4.82
N GLY A 171 10.14 22.71 3.67
CA GLY A 171 10.89 23.85 3.12
C GLY A 171 12.08 23.50 2.22
N VAL A 172 12.38 22.24 1.97
CA VAL A 172 13.32 21.82 0.94
C VAL A 172 12.54 21.49 -0.33
N THR A 173 12.57 22.37 -1.29
CA THR A 173 12.12 22.05 -2.65
C THR A 173 13.14 21.06 -3.21
N THR A 174 12.75 19.78 -3.35
CA THR A 174 13.58 18.81 -4.06
C THR A 174 13.68 19.26 -5.50
N THR A 175 14.83 19.83 -5.86
CA THR A 175 15.16 20.07 -7.25
C THR A 175 15.14 18.73 -7.97
N SER A 176 14.23 18.62 -8.89
CA SER A 176 14.09 17.62 -9.96
C SER A 176 15.12 16.48 -9.96
N GLY A 177 14.73 15.35 -9.37
CA GLY A 177 15.34 14.05 -9.67
C GLY A 177 14.89 13.54 -11.05
N PRO A 178 15.44 12.43 -11.52
CA PRO A 178 15.22 11.90 -12.89
C PRO A 178 13.76 11.64 -13.29
N VAL A 179 12.83 11.60 -12.35
CA VAL A 179 11.39 11.43 -12.62
C VAL A 179 10.78 12.66 -13.30
N SER A 180 11.29 13.89 -13.00
CA SER A 180 10.82 15.12 -13.63
C SER A 180 11.21 15.15 -15.11
N ALA A 181 12.40 14.65 -15.45
CA ALA A 181 12.87 14.56 -16.83
C ALA A 181 12.07 13.54 -17.66
N LEU A 182 11.59 12.47 -17.02
CA LEU A 182 10.74 11.46 -17.68
C LEU A 182 9.35 12.01 -18.02
N LEU A 183 8.78 12.83 -17.15
CA LEU A 183 7.47 13.47 -17.38
C LEU A 183 7.55 14.59 -18.43
N GLU A 184 8.66 15.31 -18.50
CA GLU A 184 8.89 16.30 -19.56
C GLU A 184 9.11 15.63 -20.93
N GLY A 185 9.80 14.48 -20.97
CA GLY A 185 9.95 13.69 -22.20
C GLY A 185 8.62 13.14 -22.74
N VAL A 186 7.71 12.74 -21.87
CA VAL A 186 6.36 12.26 -22.25
C VAL A 186 5.50 13.41 -22.78
N ARG A 187 5.61 14.62 -22.23
CA ARG A 187 4.89 15.80 -22.74
C ARG A 187 5.41 16.26 -24.10
N ALA A 188 6.72 16.28 -24.31
CA ALA A 188 7.32 16.65 -25.60
C ALA A 188 6.94 15.66 -26.72
N GLY A 189 6.88 14.35 -26.42
CA GLY A 189 6.46 13.33 -27.39
C GLY A 189 4.98 13.42 -27.79
N HIS A 190 4.12 14.00 -26.94
CA HIS A 190 2.69 14.20 -27.27
C HIS A 190 2.44 15.44 -28.14
N GLU A 191 3.28 16.47 -28.04
CA GLU A 191 3.16 17.67 -28.89
C GLU A 191 3.66 17.42 -30.32
N GLU A 192 4.70 16.62 -30.50
CA GLU A 192 5.20 16.28 -31.86
C GLU A 192 4.24 15.40 -32.67
N SER A 193 3.46 14.52 -32.00
CA SER A 193 2.48 13.68 -32.68
C SER A 193 1.25 14.44 -33.20
N ASN A 194 0.93 15.59 -32.62
CA ASN A 194 -0.21 16.41 -33.05
C ASN A 194 0.11 17.38 -34.20
N HIS A 195 1.38 17.64 -34.50
CA HIS A 195 1.76 18.53 -35.59
C HIS A 195 1.88 17.85 -36.97
N SER A 196 1.95 16.49 -36.99
CA SER A 196 2.11 15.77 -38.26
C SER A 196 0.79 15.42 -38.97
N LEU A 197 -0.37 15.70 -38.36
CA LEU A 197 -1.69 15.36 -38.92
C LEU A 197 -2.45 16.53 -39.57
N SER A 198 -1.87 17.75 -39.65
CA SER A 198 -2.56 18.91 -40.19
C SER A 198 -2.08 19.38 -41.58
N SER A 199 -1.18 18.67 -42.26
CA SER A 199 -0.59 19.15 -43.54
C SER A 199 -0.94 18.28 -44.78
N THR A 200 -2.02 17.52 -44.80
CA THR A 200 -2.48 16.81 -46.00
C THR A 200 -3.96 17.02 -46.23
N ARG A 201 -4.33 18.24 -46.62
CA ARG A 201 -5.53 18.54 -47.45
C ARG A 201 -5.33 19.86 -48.16
N SER A 202 -4.86 19.83 -49.38
CA SER A 202 -5.18 20.72 -50.48
C SER A 202 -5.12 19.89 -51.74
#